data_319653c9a2db7594df066afd2eb23d89
#
_entry.id   319653c9a2db7594df066afd2eb23d89
#
_cell.length_a   1.000
_cell.length_b   1.000
_cell.length_c   1.000
_cell.angle_alpha   90.00
_cell.angle_beta   90.00
_cell.angle_gamma   90.00
#
_symmetry.space_group_name_H-M   'P 1'
#
loop_
_entity.id
_entity.type
_entity.pdbx_description
1 polymer ?
#
loop_
_entity_poly.entity_id
_entity_poly.type
_entity_poly.pdbx_seq_one_letter_code
_entity_poly.pdbx_strand_id
1 'polypeptide(L)'
;MKVLFYPEKVISYARIREIFKLIRWEIIEDINKDFDIIFYWNTKTVNKPNKVILKLSESFPVINLRCNDVSKSNVTKIYEKIFNNTFKIDPERHTGRAVAKRNLGQGDKSGKIINCPYKKEEGWHYEKLLQDISIGRIQEIRAYIVGGLIAVNEKQKKISNRFHTIVKKNEYKLINKVFNNDEVEKINQFCKEIGAEYCELDILRDKEIYIIDVNNISGIGSFEKRYREIYNKTNKEICKALINYIKI
;
A
#
# COMPACT_ATOMS: atom_id res chain seq x y z
N MET A 1 1.67 -24.51 -7.90
CA MET A 1 0.60 -23.58 -8.29
C MET A 1 1.14 -22.64 -9.33
N LYS A 2 0.40 -22.45 -10.41
CA LYS A 2 0.69 -21.52 -11.50
C LYS A 2 -0.17 -20.29 -11.35
N VAL A 3 0.41 -19.11 -11.34
CA VAL A 3 -0.29 -17.85 -11.07
C VAL A 3 -0.13 -16.90 -12.25
N LEU A 4 -1.23 -16.59 -12.92
CA LEU A 4 -1.25 -15.61 -14.00
C LEU A 4 -1.20 -14.19 -13.44
N PHE A 5 -0.27 -13.38 -13.90
CA PHE A 5 -0.25 -11.93 -13.69
C PHE A 5 -0.84 -11.22 -14.90
N TYR A 6 -1.91 -10.48 -14.68
CA TYR A 6 -2.66 -9.84 -15.75
C TYR A 6 -3.22 -8.47 -15.28
N PRO A 7 -3.29 -7.44 -16.11
CA PRO A 7 -2.86 -7.38 -17.51
C PRO A 7 -1.37 -7.12 -17.72
N GLU A 8 -0.62 -6.74 -16.68
CA GLU A 8 0.77 -6.36 -16.80
C GLU A 8 1.70 -7.45 -16.28
N LYS A 9 2.90 -7.55 -16.88
CA LYS A 9 3.95 -8.44 -16.41
C LYS A 9 4.51 -7.97 -15.08
N VAL A 10 4.92 -8.92 -14.26
CA VAL A 10 5.56 -8.61 -12.98
C VAL A 10 6.95 -8.04 -13.23
N ILE A 11 7.16 -6.81 -12.79
CA ILE A 11 8.47 -6.15 -12.89
C ILE A 11 9.55 -6.95 -12.14
N SER A 12 10.79 -6.93 -12.66
CA SER A 12 11.89 -7.76 -12.14
C SER A 12 12.20 -7.56 -10.66
N TYR A 13 12.00 -6.36 -10.15
CA TYR A 13 12.24 -5.98 -8.75
C TYR A 13 10.98 -6.03 -7.87
N ALA A 14 9.89 -6.62 -8.34
CA ALA A 14 8.70 -6.78 -7.51
C ALA A 14 8.92 -7.81 -6.40
N ARG A 15 8.52 -7.48 -5.17
CA ARG A 15 8.63 -8.37 -4.00
C ARG A 15 7.94 -9.72 -4.23
N ILE A 16 6.82 -9.71 -4.94
CA ILE A 16 6.03 -10.92 -5.19
C ILE A 16 6.85 -12.01 -5.91
N ARG A 17 7.83 -11.65 -6.75
CA ARG A 17 8.72 -12.64 -7.39
C ARG A 17 9.55 -13.43 -6.36
N GLU A 18 10.08 -12.76 -5.34
CA GLU A 18 10.83 -13.43 -4.27
C GLU A 18 9.91 -14.31 -3.40
N ILE A 19 8.71 -13.79 -3.08
CA ILE A 19 7.70 -14.54 -2.33
C ILE A 19 7.34 -15.82 -3.07
N PHE A 20 7.05 -15.73 -4.37
CA PHE A 20 6.67 -16.90 -5.18
C PHE A 20 7.81 -17.91 -5.32
N LYS A 21 9.05 -17.44 -5.44
CA LYS A 21 10.24 -18.32 -5.40
C LYS A 21 10.33 -19.09 -4.07
N LEU A 22 10.05 -18.44 -2.94
CA LEU A 22 10.08 -19.08 -1.62
C LEU A 22 9.01 -20.17 -1.46
N ILE A 23 7.81 -19.95 -2.00
CA ILE A 23 6.70 -20.91 -1.92
C ILE A 23 6.61 -21.83 -3.14
N ARG A 24 7.56 -21.74 -4.06
CA ARG A 24 7.66 -22.53 -5.30
C ARG A 24 6.41 -22.42 -6.19
N TRP A 25 5.86 -21.20 -6.28
CA TRP A 25 4.80 -20.90 -7.23
C TRP A 25 5.38 -20.35 -8.52
N GLU A 26 4.79 -20.76 -9.64
CA GLU A 26 5.21 -20.34 -10.96
C GLU A 26 4.48 -19.08 -11.39
N ILE A 27 5.20 -18.09 -11.91
CA ILE A 27 4.64 -16.87 -12.48
C ILE A 27 4.36 -17.12 -13.95
N ILE A 28 3.09 -16.99 -14.33
CA ILE A 28 2.62 -17.07 -15.71
C ILE A 28 2.34 -15.63 -16.18
N GLU A 29 2.88 -15.26 -17.33
CA GLU A 29 2.71 -13.93 -17.95
C GLU A 29 2.08 -14.04 -19.35
N ASP A 30 1.60 -15.22 -19.72
CA ASP A 30 0.93 -15.53 -20.98
C ASP A 30 -0.43 -16.16 -20.68
N ILE A 31 -1.49 -15.48 -21.08
CA ILE A 31 -2.89 -15.88 -20.84
C ILE A 31 -3.28 -17.19 -21.56
N ASN A 32 -2.51 -17.62 -22.57
CA ASN A 32 -2.76 -18.86 -23.30
C ASN A 32 -2.13 -20.09 -22.63
N LYS A 33 -1.41 -19.92 -21.53
CA LYS A 33 -0.85 -21.02 -20.76
C LYS A 33 -1.79 -21.43 -19.61
N ASP A 34 -1.63 -22.64 -19.11
CA ASP A 34 -2.36 -23.12 -17.95
C ASP A 34 -1.98 -22.31 -16.69
N PHE A 35 -2.98 -21.96 -15.90
CA PHE A 35 -2.84 -21.31 -14.59
C PHE A 35 -3.98 -21.73 -13.65
N ASP A 36 -3.73 -21.58 -12.35
CA ASP A 36 -4.66 -21.98 -11.30
C ASP A 36 -5.42 -20.77 -10.72
N ILE A 37 -4.78 -19.60 -10.68
CA ILE A 37 -5.29 -18.36 -10.09
C ILE A 37 -4.72 -17.14 -10.82
N ILE A 38 -5.39 -16.01 -10.69
CA ILE A 38 -4.98 -14.75 -11.30
C ILE A 38 -4.67 -13.71 -10.23
N PHE A 39 -3.55 -13.01 -10.39
CA PHE A 39 -3.29 -11.73 -9.74
C PHE A 39 -3.62 -10.62 -10.73
N TYR A 40 -4.64 -9.82 -10.38
CA TYR A 40 -4.93 -8.60 -11.15
C TYR A 40 -3.88 -7.56 -10.83
N TRP A 41 -2.88 -7.51 -11.70
CA TRP A 41 -1.64 -6.76 -11.51
C TRP A 41 -1.58 -5.58 -12.46
N ASN A 42 -1.61 -4.36 -11.92
CA ASN A 42 -1.59 -3.15 -12.73
C ASN A 42 -0.85 -2.02 -12.01
N THR A 43 0.04 -1.35 -12.73
CA THR A 43 0.85 -0.23 -12.19
C THR A 43 0.10 1.09 -12.14
N LYS A 44 -1.07 1.19 -12.78
CA LYS A 44 -1.88 2.42 -12.79
C LYS A 44 -2.58 2.64 -11.45
N THR A 45 -2.60 3.88 -11.01
CA THR A 45 -3.31 4.30 -9.78
C THR A 45 -4.83 4.09 -9.89
N VAL A 46 -5.40 4.35 -11.06
CA VAL A 46 -6.81 4.07 -11.38
C VAL A 46 -6.86 3.12 -12.56
N ASN A 47 -7.54 2.01 -12.38
CA ASN A 47 -7.61 0.95 -13.37
C ASN A 47 -8.94 0.20 -13.28
N LYS A 48 -9.69 0.16 -14.39
CA LYS A 48 -10.92 -0.62 -14.46
C LYS A 48 -10.63 -1.98 -15.09
N PRO A 49 -11.14 -3.09 -14.52
CA PRO A 49 -11.02 -4.40 -15.11
C PRO A 49 -11.57 -4.40 -16.55
N ASN A 50 -10.82 -4.95 -17.48
CA ASN A 50 -11.27 -5.09 -18.86
C ASN A 50 -12.16 -6.35 -19.02
N LYS A 51 -12.81 -6.49 -20.19
CA LYS A 51 -13.70 -7.61 -20.49
C LYS A 51 -13.01 -8.98 -20.36
N VAL A 52 -11.72 -9.06 -20.63
CA VAL A 52 -10.96 -10.32 -20.56
C VAL A 52 -10.86 -10.79 -19.11
N ILE A 53 -10.41 -9.93 -18.20
CA ILE A 53 -10.27 -10.33 -16.77
C ILE A 53 -11.62 -10.61 -16.13
N LEU A 54 -12.68 -9.87 -16.52
CA LEU A 54 -14.03 -10.13 -16.02
C LEU A 54 -14.52 -11.52 -16.46
N LYS A 55 -14.30 -11.90 -17.72
CA LYS A 55 -14.63 -13.24 -18.21
C LYS A 55 -13.81 -14.33 -17.51
N LEU A 56 -12.51 -14.11 -17.32
CA LEU A 56 -11.65 -15.07 -16.60
C LEU A 56 -12.06 -15.24 -15.14
N SER A 57 -12.57 -14.19 -14.50
CA SER A 57 -13.02 -14.24 -13.10
C SER A 57 -14.29 -15.08 -12.88
N GLU A 58 -14.98 -15.48 -13.96
CA GLU A 58 -16.10 -16.43 -13.89
C GLU A 58 -15.61 -17.87 -13.66
N SER A 59 -14.37 -18.18 -14.03
CA SER A 59 -13.81 -19.52 -13.98
C SER A 59 -12.62 -19.67 -13.03
N PHE A 60 -11.94 -18.58 -12.71
CA PHE A 60 -10.73 -18.57 -11.90
C PHE A 60 -10.81 -17.57 -10.73
N PRO A 61 -10.28 -17.88 -9.55
CA PRO A 61 -10.12 -16.92 -8.49
C PRO A 61 -9.19 -15.77 -8.95
N VAL A 62 -9.55 -14.52 -8.61
CA VAL A 62 -8.78 -13.34 -9.00
C VAL A 62 -8.49 -12.48 -7.78
N ILE A 63 -7.22 -12.36 -7.40
CA ILE A 63 -6.77 -11.48 -6.32
C ILE A 63 -6.71 -10.04 -6.83
N ASN A 64 -7.17 -9.09 -6.03
CA ASN A 64 -7.23 -7.64 -6.30
C ASN A 64 -8.15 -7.22 -7.45
N LEU A 65 -9.07 -8.07 -7.90
CA LEU A 65 -10.00 -7.72 -8.99
C LEU A 65 -10.75 -6.41 -8.71
N ARG A 66 -11.10 -6.14 -7.46
CA ARG A 66 -11.87 -4.96 -7.04
C ARG A 66 -11.01 -3.76 -6.64
N CYS A 67 -9.68 -3.92 -6.58
CA CYS A 67 -8.75 -2.83 -6.23
C CYS A 67 -8.50 -1.93 -7.45
N ASN A 68 -9.49 -1.10 -7.78
CA ASN A 68 -9.54 -0.37 -9.05
C ASN A 68 -9.08 1.09 -8.95
N ASP A 69 -9.07 1.67 -7.76
CA ASP A 69 -8.69 3.06 -7.53
C ASP A 69 -7.96 3.21 -6.21
N VAL A 70 -6.65 3.42 -6.29
CA VAL A 70 -5.76 3.72 -5.16
C VAL A 70 -5.28 5.17 -5.19
N SER A 71 -6.03 6.07 -5.84
CA SER A 71 -5.77 7.51 -5.82
C SER A 71 -5.84 8.07 -4.41
N LYS A 72 -5.07 9.12 -4.12
CA LYS A 72 -5.05 9.74 -2.80
C LYS A 72 -6.44 10.21 -2.35
N SER A 73 -7.24 10.71 -3.29
CA SER A 73 -8.61 11.13 -3.02
C SER A 73 -9.53 9.96 -2.64
N ASN A 74 -9.40 8.80 -3.30
CA ASN A 74 -10.20 7.63 -2.98
C ASN A 74 -9.75 6.99 -1.66
N VAL A 75 -8.44 6.85 -1.44
CA VAL A 75 -7.87 6.39 -0.17
C VAL A 75 -8.40 7.23 0.99
N THR A 76 -8.34 8.56 0.88
CA THR A 76 -8.84 9.44 1.94
C THR A 76 -10.34 9.34 2.13
N LYS A 77 -11.13 9.25 1.04
CA LYS A 77 -12.59 9.08 1.11
C LYS A 77 -12.99 7.81 1.85
N ILE A 78 -12.33 6.68 1.57
CA ILE A 78 -12.58 5.41 2.26
C ILE A 78 -12.12 5.47 3.71
N TYR A 79 -10.95 6.09 3.96
CA TYR A 79 -10.47 6.33 5.32
C TYR A 79 -11.51 7.12 6.14
N GLU A 80 -12.01 8.25 5.62
CA GLU A 80 -13.03 9.07 6.27
C GLU A 80 -14.29 8.26 6.64
N LYS A 81 -14.75 7.41 5.72
CA LYS A 81 -15.93 6.55 5.93
C LYS A 81 -15.75 5.58 7.10
N ILE A 82 -14.54 5.00 7.25
CA ILE A 82 -14.30 3.90 8.21
C ILE A 82 -13.80 4.42 9.55
N PHE A 83 -12.92 5.43 9.54
CA PHE A 83 -12.31 5.96 10.76
C PHE A 83 -13.11 7.12 11.37
N ASN A 84 -14.15 7.61 10.67
CA ASN A 84 -14.95 8.77 11.06
C ASN A 84 -14.09 10.00 11.41
N ASN A 85 -13.00 10.17 10.68
CA ASN A 85 -12.03 11.24 10.84
C ASN A 85 -11.45 11.62 9.47
N THR A 86 -10.86 12.82 9.34
CA THR A 86 -10.22 13.25 8.10
C THR A 86 -8.87 13.90 8.33
N PHE A 87 -7.95 13.61 7.43
CA PHE A 87 -6.70 14.34 7.29
C PHE A 87 -6.64 15.15 5.98
N LYS A 88 -7.69 15.07 5.16
CA LYS A 88 -7.86 15.96 4.02
C LYS A 88 -8.15 17.39 4.48
N ILE A 89 -7.62 18.34 3.75
CA ILE A 89 -7.85 19.77 4.01
C ILE A 89 -8.30 20.52 2.75
N ASP A 90 -8.92 21.67 2.96
CA ASP A 90 -9.02 22.69 1.94
C ASP A 90 -7.80 23.63 2.09
N PRO A 91 -6.85 23.64 1.15
CA PRO A 91 -5.62 24.43 1.30
C PRO A 91 -5.87 25.94 1.27
N GLU A 92 -6.99 26.41 0.69
CA GLU A 92 -7.33 27.83 0.65
C GLU A 92 -7.89 28.35 1.98
N ARG A 93 -8.42 27.43 2.81
CA ARG A 93 -9.01 27.74 4.13
C ARG A 93 -8.17 27.27 5.31
N HIS A 94 -7.25 26.34 5.06
CA HIS A 94 -6.35 25.84 6.10
C HIS A 94 -5.33 26.91 6.50
N THR A 95 -4.82 26.84 7.73
CA THR A 95 -3.75 27.72 8.23
C THR A 95 -2.54 26.88 8.62
N GLY A 96 -1.34 27.40 8.37
CA GLY A 96 -0.10 26.71 8.68
C GLY A 96 0.37 25.77 7.57
N ARG A 97 1.20 24.78 7.96
CA ARG A 97 1.84 23.87 7.00
C ARG A 97 0.94 22.71 6.65
N ALA A 98 1.01 22.29 5.40
CA ALA A 98 0.25 21.16 4.87
C ALA A 98 1.08 20.34 3.88
N VAL A 99 0.57 19.17 3.51
CA VAL A 99 1.14 18.32 2.48
C VAL A 99 0.29 18.40 1.23
N ALA A 100 0.92 18.66 0.09
CA ALA A 100 0.30 18.51 -1.23
C ALA A 100 0.93 17.30 -1.94
N LYS A 101 0.11 16.40 -2.47
CA LYS A 101 0.52 15.20 -3.22
C LYS A 101 -0.17 15.17 -4.57
N ARG A 102 0.49 14.64 -5.60
CA ARG A 102 -0.21 14.32 -6.85
C ARG A 102 -1.26 13.24 -6.58
N ASN A 103 -2.51 13.50 -6.97
CA ASN A 103 -3.62 12.58 -6.72
C ASN A 103 -3.40 11.21 -7.36
N LEU A 104 -2.89 11.18 -8.59
CA LEU A 104 -2.53 9.99 -9.35
C LEU A 104 -1.01 9.72 -9.36
N GLY A 105 -0.28 10.39 -8.45
CA GLY A 105 1.19 10.33 -8.44
C GLY A 105 1.72 9.04 -7.85
N GLN A 106 2.79 8.56 -8.46
CA GLN A 106 3.62 7.47 -7.96
C GLN A 106 5.06 7.96 -7.79
N GLY A 107 5.69 7.54 -6.69
CA GLY A 107 7.12 7.78 -6.42
C GLY A 107 7.47 9.09 -5.72
N ASP A 108 8.75 9.27 -5.51
CA ASP A 108 9.36 10.23 -4.57
C ASP A 108 9.14 11.71 -4.87
N LYS A 109 8.76 12.05 -6.11
CA LYS A 109 8.54 13.45 -6.54
C LYS A 109 7.07 13.88 -6.50
N SER A 110 6.19 13.04 -5.95
CA SER A 110 4.74 13.28 -5.98
C SER A 110 4.23 14.15 -4.84
N GLY A 111 5.08 14.61 -3.92
CA GLY A 111 4.68 15.38 -2.75
C GLY A 111 5.56 16.60 -2.45
N LYS A 112 4.94 17.64 -1.92
CA LYS A 112 5.60 18.87 -1.41
C LYS A 112 4.95 19.32 -0.09
N ILE A 113 5.71 20.00 0.76
CA ILE A 113 5.15 20.75 1.90
C ILE A 113 4.82 22.14 1.41
N ILE A 114 3.65 22.62 1.75
CA ILE A 114 3.15 23.96 1.41
C ILE A 114 2.81 24.75 2.67
N ASN A 115 2.82 26.06 2.58
CA ASN A 115 2.27 26.96 3.60
C ASN A 115 0.88 27.44 3.16
N CYS A 116 -0.11 27.21 3.99
CA CYS A 116 -1.50 27.63 3.73
C CYS A 116 -1.78 29.01 4.37
N PRO A 117 -2.68 29.79 3.80
CA PRO A 117 -3.55 29.49 2.65
C PRO A 117 -2.75 29.33 1.35
N TYR A 118 -3.13 28.33 0.56
CA TYR A 118 -2.47 27.96 -0.68
C TYR A 118 -3.50 27.72 -1.79
N LYS A 119 -3.30 28.31 -2.97
CA LYS A 119 -4.21 28.16 -4.10
C LYS A 119 -4.29 26.70 -4.55
N LYS A 120 -5.49 26.17 -4.69
CA LYS A 120 -5.72 24.82 -5.23
C LYS A 120 -5.16 24.69 -6.64
N GLU A 121 -4.49 23.59 -6.89
CA GLU A 121 -4.01 23.18 -8.20
C GLU A 121 -4.74 21.90 -8.64
N GLU A 122 -5.10 21.81 -9.90
CA GLU A 122 -5.72 20.60 -10.46
C GLU A 122 -4.78 19.40 -10.39
N GLY A 123 -5.33 18.23 -10.10
CA GLY A 123 -4.57 16.97 -9.97
C GLY A 123 -3.78 16.83 -8.67
N TRP A 124 -3.92 17.77 -7.72
CA TRP A 124 -3.32 17.67 -6.39
C TRP A 124 -4.33 17.31 -5.31
N HIS A 125 -3.88 16.54 -4.35
CA HIS A 125 -4.57 16.18 -3.11
C HIS A 125 -3.86 16.84 -1.93
N TYR A 126 -4.63 17.37 -0.98
CA TYR A 126 -4.08 18.17 0.13
C TYR A 126 -4.44 17.54 1.47
N GLU A 127 -3.43 17.38 2.32
CA GLU A 127 -3.52 16.68 3.61
C GLU A 127 -2.93 17.53 4.73
N LYS A 128 -3.40 17.31 5.96
CA LYS A 128 -2.73 17.82 7.16
C LYS A 128 -1.27 17.37 7.19
N LEU A 129 -0.38 18.20 7.67
CA LEU A 129 1.00 17.82 7.94
C LEU A 129 1.04 17.01 9.24
N LEU A 130 0.79 15.69 9.13
CA LEU A 130 0.91 14.75 10.25
C LEU A 130 2.38 14.62 10.66
N GLN A 131 2.63 14.40 11.96
CA GLN A 131 3.99 14.31 12.50
C GLN A 131 4.85 15.52 12.10
N ASP A 132 4.30 16.73 12.24
CA ASP A 132 5.07 17.98 12.11
C ASP A 132 5.91 18.18 13.37
N ILE A 133 7.00 17.42 13.48
CA ILE A 133 7.69 17.27 14.74
C ILE A 133 9.03 17.96 14.74
N SER A 134 9.29 18.64 15.86
CA SER A 134 10.59 19.15 16.29
C SER A 134 11.71 18.11 16.40
N ILE A 135 11.41 16.82 16.39
CA ILE A 135 12.38 15.72 16.61
C ILE A 135 13.15 15.28 15.35
N GLY A 136 12.95 15.93 14.20
CA GLY A 136 13.74 15.65 13.00
C GLY A 136 13.51 14.30 12.32
N ARG A 137 12.53 13.48 12.77
CA ARG A 137 12.24 12.14 12.24
C ARG A 137 10.75 11.91 12.06
N ILE A 138 10.41 11.15 11.05
CA ILE A 138 9.06 10.67 10.76
C ILE A 138 9.05 9.16 11.00
N GLN A 139 8.01 8.70 11.70
CA GLN A 139 7.73 7.28 11.89
C GLN A 139 6.61 6.85 10.98
N GLU A 140 6.92 6.02 10.00
CA GLU A 140 5.98 5.42 9.05
C GLU A 140 5.80 3.95 9.39
N ILE A 141 4.58 3.49 9.46
CA ILE A 141 4.23 2.08 9.63
C ILE A 141 3.88 1.54 8.25
N ARG A 142 4.56 0.46 7.84
CA ARG A 142 4.18 -0.30 6.66
C ARG A 142 3.43 -1.55 7.08
N ALA A 143 2.15 -1.59 6.76
CA ALA A 143 1.29 -2.73 7.00
C ALA A 143 1.17 -3.60 5.75
N TYR A 144 1.27 -4.91 5.91
CA TYR A 144 1.21 -5.90 4.84
C TYR A 144 -0.12 -6.62 4.90
N ILE A 145 -0.81 -6.68 3.77
CA ILE A 145 -2.16 -7.22 3.64
C ILE A 145 -2.16 -8.45 2.75
N VAL A 146 -2.75 -9.53 3.23
CA VAL A 146 -3.11 -10.72 2.45
C VAL A 146 -4.44 -11.23 2.98
N GLY A 147 -5.57 -10.84 2.36
CA GLY A 147 -6.91 -11.10 2.87
C GLY A 147 -7.23 -10.37 4.18
N GLY A 148 -6.24 -9.77 4.83
CA GLY A 148 -6.27 -9.00 6.06
C GLY A 148 -4.87 -8.59 6.48
N LEU A 149 -4.74 -7.88 7.60
CA LEU A 149 -3.46 -7.44 8.15
C LEU A 149 -2.65 -8.64 8.69
N ILE A 150 -1.45 -8.89 8.11
CA ILE A 150 -0.64 -10.07 8.43
C ILE A 150 0.73 -9.74 9.05
N ALA A 151 1.27 -8.58 8.77
CA ALA A 151 2.58 -8.15 9.29
C ALA A 151 2.71 -6.63 9.28
N VAL A 152 3.62 -6.11 10.11
CA VAL A 152 3.93 -4.68 10.17
C VAL A 152 5.42 -4.44 10.33
N ASN A 153 5.91 -3.39 9.66
CA ASN A 153 7.24 -2.86 9.85
C ASN A 153 7.15 -1.38 10.23
N GLU A 154 7.88 -0.97 11.25
CA GLU A 154 8.08 0.45 11.59
C GLU A 154 9.31 0.99 10.89
N LYS A 155 9.17 2.09 10.18
CA LYS A 155 10.23 2.78 9.46
C LYS A 155 10.46 4.16 10.05
N GLN A 156 11.70 4.54 10.22
CA GLN A 156 12.07 5.90 10.59
C GLN A 156 12.78 6.58 9.42
N LYS A 157 12.29 7.75 9.03
CA LYS A 157 12.85 8.59 7.98
C LYS A 157 13.31 9.93 8.55
N LYS A 158 14.29 10.61 7.92
CA LYS A 158 14.51 12.04 8.18
C LYS A 158 13.32 12.85 7.64
N ILE A 159 13.03 13.99 8.26
CA ILE A 159 11.99 14.92 7.78
C ILE A 159 12.30 15.36 6.33
N SER A 160 13.56 15.66 6.02
CA SER A 160 14.01 15.99 4.66
C SER A 160 13.70 14.90 3.62
N ASN A 161 13.53 13.65 4.07
CA ASN A 161 13.25 12.48 3.23
C ASN A 161 11.78 12.01 3.35
N ARG A 162 10.87 12.91 3.78
CA ARG A 162 9.46 12.57 4.02
C ARG A 162 8.80 11.86 2.82
N PHE A 163 9.09 12.35 1.64
CA PHE A 163 8.54 11.82 0.39
C PHE A 163 9.48 10.82 -0.32
N HIS A 164 10.60 10.47 0.29
CA HIS A 164 11.57 9.56 -0.28
C HIS A 164 11.49 8.16 0.32
N THR A 165 11.99 7.18 -0.42
CA THR A 165 12.09 5.79 0.03
C THR A 165 13.23 5.55 1.02
N ILE A 166 14.11 6.54 1.23
CA ILE A 166 15.28 6.41 2.11
C ILE A 166 14.85 6.28 3.57
N VAL A 167 15.16 5.14 4.17
CA VAL A 167 14.80 4.79 5.54
C VAL A 167 16.06 4.76 6.40
N LYS A 168 16.03 5.40 7.59
CA LYS A 168 17.14 5.33 8.56
C LYS A 168 17.10 4.06 9.41
N LYS A 169 15.91 3.65 9.80
CA LYS A 169 15.67 2.47 10.63
C LYS A 169 14.42 1.77 10.11
N ASN A 170 14.46 0.45 10.07
CA ASN A 170 13.32 -0.40 9.74
C ASN A 170 13.31 -1.54 10.75
N GLU A 171 12.17 -1.82 11.34
CA GLU A 171 12.01 -2.86 12.36
C GLU A 171 10.71 -3.65 12.10
N TYR A 172 10.80 -4.97 12.13
CA TYR A 172 9.60 -5.81 12.20
C TYR A 172 9.00 -5.72 13.60
N LYS A 173 7.69 -5.54 13.69
CA LYS A 173 6.95 -5.50 14.94
C LYS A 173 5.82 -6.52 14.95
N LEU A 174 5.43 -6.95 16.15
CA LEU A 174 4.19 -7.69 16.32
C LEU A 174 3.01 -6.74 16.14
N ILE A 175 1.96 -7.19 15.48
CA ILE A 175 0.77 -6.37 15.17
C ILE A 175 0.18 -5.76 16.44
N ASN A 176 0.00 -6.55 17.49
CA ASN A 176 -0.55 -6.12 18.79
C ASN A 176 0.35 -5.17 19.60
N LYS A 177 1.58 -4.93 19.15
CA LYS A 177 2.48 -3.90 19.71
C LYS A 177 2.40 -2.57 18.97
N VAL A 178 1.76 -2.58 17.79
CA VAL A 178 1.62 -1.41 16.91
C VAL A 178 0.17 -0.95 16.83
N PHE A 179 -0.77 -1.87 16.76
CA PHE A 179 -2.19 -1.60 16.62
C PHE A 179 -3.00 -2.29 17.72
N ASN A 180 -4.03 -1.63 18.21
CA ASN A 180 -5.07 -2.26 19.02
C ASN A 180 -6.08 -3.01 18.14
N ASN A 181 -7.00 -3.76 18.74
CA ASN A 181 -7.96 -4.60 18.00
C ASN A 181 -8.91 -3.79 17.11
N ASP A 182 -9.39 -2.64 17.57
CA ASP A 182 -10.26 -1.74 16.80
C ASP A 182 -9.52 -1.19 15.56
N GLU A 183 -8.26 -0.80 15.72
CA GLU A 183 -7.43 -0.35 14.60
C GLU A 183 -7.19 -1.46 13.57
N VAL A 184 -6.95 -2.71 14.02
CA VAL A 184 -6.80 -3.88 13.14
C VAL A 184 -8.10 -4.14 12.37
N GLU A 185 -9.24 -4.09 13.05
CA GLU A 185 -10.54 -4.27 12.40
C GLU A 185 -10.80 -3.19 11.36
N LYS A 186 -10.57 -1.93 11.68
CA LYS A 186 -10.72 -0.79 10.76
C LYS A 186 -9.77 -0.87 9.56
N ILE A 187 -8.51 -1.31 9.76
CA ILE A 187 -7.57 -1.57 8.65
C ILE A 187 -8.13 -2.65 7.73
N ASN A 188 -8.65 -3.75 8.27
CA ASN A 188 -9.23 -4.83 7.49
C ASN A 188 -10.50 -4.38 6.74
N GLN A 189 -11.38 -3.59 7.37
CA GLN A 189 -12.54 -2.99 6.72
C GLN A 189 -12.13 -2.03 5.59
N PHE A 190 -11.09 -1.22 5.82
CA PHE A 190 -10.54 -0.34 4.79
C PHE A 190 -10.06 -1.12 3.57
N CYS A 191 -9.31 -2.21 3.78
CA CYS A 191 -8.83 -3.06 2.69
C CYS A 191 -9.99 -3.73 1.92
N LYS A 192 -11.02 -4.18 2.64
CA LYS A 192 -12.24 -4.74 2.03
C LYS A 192 -12.99 -3.71 1.18
N GLU A 193 -13.11 -2.48 1.67
CA GLU A 193 -13.84 -1.40 0.98
C GLU A 193 -13.09 -0.94 -0.28
N ILE A 194 -11.74 -0.79 -0.22
CA ILE A 194 -10.94 -0.43 -1.39
C ILE A 194 -10.75 -1.61 -2.37
N GLY A 195 -11.12 -2.82 -1.95
CA GLY A 195 -11.00 -4.04 -2.75
C GLY A 195 -9.58 -4.63 -2.81
N ALA A 196 -8.71 -4.26 -1.86
CA ALA A 196 -7.33 -4.73 -1.82
C ALA A 196 -7.20 -6.00 -0.97
N GLU A 197 -6.97 -7.12 -1.62
CA GLU A 197 -6.72 -8.43 -0.99
C GLU A 197 -5.23 -8.68 -0.77
N TYR A 198 -4.38 -8.10 -1.62
CA TYR A 198 -2.92 -8.10 -1.50
C TYR A 198 -2.40 -6.69 -1.74
N CYS A 199 -1.86 -6.04 -0.72
CA CYS A 199 -1.26 -4.71 -0.83
C CYS A 199 -0.32 -4.41 0.34
N GLU A 200 0.40 -3.29 0.23
CA GLU A 200 1.09 -2.64 1.35
C GLU A 200 0.42 -1.29 1.62
N LEU A 201 0.15 -1.00 2.90
CA LEU A 201 -0.34 0.30 3.33
C LEU A 201 0.79 1.10 3.96
N ASP A 202 0.90 2.38 3.61
CA ASP A 202 1.70 3.33 4.36
C ASP A 202 0.79 4.06 5.36
N ILE A 203 1.13 3.96 6.64
CA ILE A 203 0.34 4.47 7.76
C ILE A 203 1.21 5.41 8.58
N LEU A 204 0.69 6.57 8.92
CA LEU A 204 1.29 7.45 9.93
C LEU A 204 0.49 7.34 11.22
N ARG A 205 1.18 7.40 12.36
CA ARG A 205 0.57 7.52 13.67
C ARG A 205 0.89 8.89 14.26
N ASP A 206 -0.16 9.62 14.60
CA ASP A 206 -0.07 10.81 15.43
C ASP A 206 -0.89 10.52 16.71
N LYS A 207 -2.00 11.16 16.97
CA LYS A 207 -2.95 10.73 18.02
C LYS A 207 -3.70 9.47 17.62
N GLU A 208 -3.97 9.33 16.33
CA GLU A 208 -4.64 8.20 15.68
C GLU A 208 -3.77 7.68 14.53
N ILE A 209 -4.21 6.59 13.90
CA ILE A 209 -3.57 6.08 12.70
C ILE A 209 -4.21 6.71 11.45
N TYR A 210 -3.39 7.00 10.45
CA TYR A 210 -3.80 7.60 9.18
C TYR A 210 -3.24 6.78 8.02
N ILE A 211 -4.10 6.14 7.25
CA ILE A 211 -3.70 5.40 6.03
C ILE A 211 -3.48 6.43 4.92
N ILE A 212 -2.23 6.69 4.57
CA ILE A 212 -1.82 7.77 3.66
C ILE A 212 -1.51 7.30 2.25
N ASP A 213 -1.35 6.00 2.06
CA ASP A 213 -1.09 5.38 0.76
C ASP A 213 -1.45 3.90 0.72
N VAL A 214 -1.85 3.43 -0.47
CA VAL A 214 -2.09 2.02 -0.79
C VAL A 214 -1.22 1.64 -1.96
N ASN A 215 -0.32 0.68 -1.74
CA ASN A 215 0.57 0.13 -2.75
C ASN A 215 0.07 -1.27 -3.13
N ASN A 216 -0.74 -1.38 -4.17
CA ASN A 216 -1.22 -2.65 -4.72
C ASN A 216 -0.11 -3.43 -5.46
N ILE A 217 0.98 -2.75 -5.78
CA ILE A 217 2.22 -3.33 -6.33
C ILE A 217 3.37 -2.91 -5.42
N SER A 218 3.89 -3.85 -4.65
CA SER A 218 5.07 -3.57 -3.84
C SER A 218 6.34 -3.88 -4.62
N GLY A 219 7.16 -2.84 -4.84
CA GLY A 219 8.54 -3.00 -5.25
C GLY A 219 9.40 -3.48 -4.08
N ILE A 220 10.48 -4.19 -4.37
CA ILE A 220 11.57 -4.31 -3.42
C ILE A 220 12.19 -2.91 -3.39
N GLY A 221 11.84 -2.10 -2.40
CA GLY A 221 12.55 -0.84 -2.16
C GLY A 221 14.05 -1.12 -2.10
N SER A 222 14.88 -0.12 -2.34
CA SER A 222 16.35 -0.26 -2.36
C SER A 222 16.80 -1.19 -1.22
N PHE A 223 17.29 -2.37 -1.62
CA PHE A 223 17.62 -3.46 -0.73
C PHE A 223 18.89 -3.10 0.02
N GLU A 224 18.77 -2.30 1.05
CA GLU A 224 19.89 -2.11 1.95
C GLU A 224 20.15 -3.45 2.66
N LYS A 225 21.31 -4.06 2.43
CA LYS A 225 21.73 -5.34 3.03
C LYS A 225 21.42 -5.44 4.53
N ARG A 226 21.47 -4.29 5.24
CA ARG A 226 21.15 -4.17 6.67
C ARG A 226 19.71 -4.52 7.06
N TYR A 227 18.76 -4.51 6.11
CA TYR A 227 17.35 -4.86 6.39
C TYR A 227 16.94 -6.24 5.88
N ARG A 228 17.91 -7.04 5.41
CA ARG A 228 17.65 -8.36 4.80
C ARG A 228 16.92 -9.30 5.75
N GLU A 229 17.27 -9.31 7.02
CA GLU A 229 16.61 -10.16 8.02
C GLU A 229 15.14 -9.78 8.23
N ILE A 230 14.85 -8.48 8.31
CA ILE A 230 13.48 -7.96 8.44
C ILE A 230 12.66 -8.32 7.22
N TYR A 231 13.24 -8.16 6.02
CA TYR A 231 12.61 -8.57 4.77
C TYR A 231 12.29 -10.06 4.76
N ASN A 232 13.24 -10.90 5.14
CA ASN A 232 13.05 -12.35 5.19
C ASN A 232 11.95 -12.74 6.16
N LYS A 233 11.88 -12.10 7.33
CA LYS A 233 10.83 -12.33 8.32
C LYS A 233 9.45 -11.93 7.76
N THR A 234 9.35 -10.74 7.20
CA THR A 234 8.11 -10.26 6.58
C THR A 234 7.68 -11.15 5.40
N ASN A 235 8.60 -11.54 4.53
CA ASN A 235 8.30 -12.42 3.40
C ASN A 235 7.79 -13.79 3.86
N LYS A 236 8.33 -14.35 4.96
CA LYS A 236 7.82 -15.60 5.54
C LYS A 236 6.37 -15.48 5.98
N GLU A 237 5.98 -14.37 6.62
CA GLU A 237 4.59 -14.15 7.03
C GLU A 237 3.68 -13.98 5.80
N ILE A 238 4.11 -13.23 4.78
CA ILE A 238 3.37 -13.11 3.51
C ILE A 238 3.20 -14.47 2.84
N CYS A 239 4.26 -15.29 2.78
CA CYS A 239 4.21 -16.65 2.21
C CYS A 239 3.15 -17.53 2.91
N LYS A 240 3.18 -17.57 4.25
CA LYS A 240 2.20 -18.31 5.04
C LYS A 240 0.77 -17.83 4.77
N ALA A 241 0.58 -16.51 4.78
CA ALA A 241 -0.73 -15.91 4.56
C ALA A 241 -1.26 -16.21 3.16
N LEU A 242 -0.44 -16.08 2.11
CA LEU A 242 -0.84 -16.40 0.73
C LEU A 242 -1.23 -17.87 0.57
N ILE A 243 -0.44 -18.80 1.13
CA ILE A 243 -0.75 -20.24 1.08
C ILE A 243 -2.11 -20.52 1.74
N ASN A 244 -2.38 -19.87 2.88
CA ASN A 244 -3.63 -20.07 3.59
C ASN A 244 -4.81 -19.39 2.88
N TYR A 245 -4.62 -18.16 2.37
CA TYR A 245 -5.66 -17.39 1.70
C TYR A 245 -6.17 -18.05 0.42
N ILE A 246 -5.28 -18.69 -0.34
CA ILE A 246 -5.63 -19.31 -1.63
C ILE A 246 -6.15 -20.76 -1.47
N LYS A 247 -5.90 -21.42 -0.33
CA LYS A 247 -6.43 -22.76 -0.06
C LYS A 247 -7.92 -22.78 0.35
N ILE A 248 -8.50 -21.59 0.55
CA ILE A 248 -9.92 -21.41 0.89
C ILE A 248 -10.75 -21.23 -0.39
#